data_0a002e6b1d48a4c398fc914b7e0c2863
#
_entry.id   0a002e6b1d48a4c398fc914b7e0c2863
#
_cell.length_a   1.000
_cell.length_b   1.000
_cell.length_c   1.000
_cell.angle_alpha   90.00
_cell.angle_beta   90.00
_cell.angle_gamma   90.00
#
_symmetry.space_group_name_H-M   'P 1'
#
loop_
_entity.id
_entity.type
_entity.pdbx_description
1 polymer ?
#
loop_
_entity_poly.entity_id
_entity_poly.type
_entity_poly.pdbx_seq_one_letter_code
_entity_poly.pdbx_strand_id
1 'polypeptide(L)'
;VQTCALPISVSHGTTRIINAERLRIKECDRLKAMATELSKIGADIKELEDGLIIKGKYKLKGGVVDSWNDHRIAMAMAIASIKCTEPVIIQNSMAVNKSYPDFWKDFEKVGGIIDEWSMGK
;
A
#
# COMPACT_ATOMS: atom_id res chain seq x y z
N VAL A 1 -9.84 4.55 -6.80
CA VAL A 1 -10.18 4.58 -5.38
C VAL A 1 -9.04 4.05 -4.54
N GLN A 2 -8.56 2.84 -4.81
CA GLN A 2 -7.46 2.24 -4.03
C GLN A 2 -6.15 3.03 -4.14
N THR A 3 -5.89 3.68 -5.28
CA THR A 3 -4.71 4.53 -5.46
C THR A 3 -4.87 5.87 -4.76
N CYS A 4 -6.10 6.28 -4.42
CA CYS A 4 -6.37 7.51 -3.68
C CYS A 4 -6.18 7.33 -2.17
N ALA A 5 -6.37 6.11 -1.65
CA ALA A 5 -6.25 5.85 -0.22
C ALA A 5 -4.87 6.23 0.32
N LEU A 6 -3.84 6.01 -0.47
CA LEU A 6 -2.47 6.28 -0.07
C LEU A 6 -2.19 7.78 0.11
N PRO A 7 -2.41 8.65 -0.91
CA PRO A 7 -2.22 10.10 -0.71
C PRO A 7 -3.10 10.65 0.41
N ILE A 8 -4.32 10.15 0.53
CA ILE A 8 -5.26 10.58 1.56
C ILE A 8 -4.73 10.23 2.96
N SER A 9 -4.08 9.08 3.11
CA SER A 9 -3.58 8.65 4.43
C SER A 9 -2.46 9.54 4.98
N VAL A 10 -1.80 10.32 4.13
CA VAL A 10 -0.74 11.26 4.53
C VAL A 10 -1.13 12.72 4.35
N SER A 11 -2.37 13.02 3.98
CA SER A 11 -2.88 14.38 3.89
C SER A 11 -3.59 14.78 5.19
N HIS A 12 -4.12 16.00 5.23
CA HIS A 12 -4.86 16.48 6.40
C HIS A 12 -6.33 16.12 6.32
N GLY A 13 -6.94 15.94 7.48
CA GLY A 13 -8.38 15.74 7.61
C GLY A 13 -8.79 14.28 7.52
N THR A 14 -10.10 14.07 7.48
CA THR A 14 -10.70 12.74 7.41
C THR A 14 -11.44 12.58 6.09
N THR A 15 -11.19 11.48 5.40
CA THR A 15 -11.83 11.17 4.13
C THR A 15 -12.57 9.84 4.25
N ARG A 16 -13.78 9.81 3.71
CA ARG A 16 -14.60 8.61 3.66
C ARG A 16 -14.79 8.19 2.20
N ILE A 17 -14.38 6.98 1.88
CA ILE A 17 -14.58 6.38 0.57
C ILE A 17 -15.73 5.38 0.70
N ILE A 18 -16.74 5.52 -0.12
CA ILE A 18 -17.92 4.66 -0.09
C ILE A 18 -18.21 4.10 -1.48
N ASN A 19 -19.14 3.16 -1.57
CA ASN A 19 -19.55 2.53 -2.82
C ASN A 19 -18.40 1.85 -3.57
N ALA A 20 -17.46 1.29 -2.83
CA ALA A 20 -16.27 0.66 -3.37
C ALA A 20 -16.24 -0.86 -3.17
N GLU A 21 -17.38 -1.48 -2.93
CA GLU A 21 -17.45 -2.92 -2.64
C GLU A 21 -16.95 -3.81 -3.78
N ARG A 22 -16.89 -3.31 -5.02
CA ARG A 22 -16.30 -4.05 -6.15
C ARG A 22 -14.82 -4.36 -5.92
N LEU A 23 -14.15 -3.58 -5.10
CA LEU A 23 -12.73 -3.82 -4.80
C LEU A 23 -12.52 -5.09 -3.98
N ARG A 24 -13.56 -5.64 -3.37
CA ARG A 24 -13.47 -6.89 -2.62
C ARG A 24 -13.35 -8.12 -3.50
N ILE A 25 -13.74 -8.02 -4.77
CA ILE A 25 -13.74 -9.15 -5.71
C ILE A 25 -12.72 -9.01 -6.83
N LYS A 26 -11.64 -8.28 -6.58
CA LYS A 26 -10.51 -8.15 -7.52
C LYS A 26 -9.49 -9.29 -7.29
N GLU A 27 -8.22 -9.08 -7.59
CA GLU A 27 -7.15 -10.07 -7.35
C GLU A 27 -7.06 -10.47 -5.88
N CYS A 28 -7.49 -9.57 -4.99
CA CYS A 28 -7.70 -9.83 -3.57
C CYS A 28 -8.81 -8.91 -3.07
N ASP A 29 -9.19 -9.02 -1.81
CA ASP A 29 -10.07 -8.03 -1.18
C ASP A 29 -9.25 -6.76 -0.93
N ARG A 30 -9.28 -5.84 -1.88
CA ARG A 30 -8.45 -4.64 -1.84
C ARG A 30 -8.83 -3.67 -0.74
N LEU A 31 -10.09 -3.62 -0.33
CA LEU A 31 -10.49 -2.80 0.82
C LEU A 31 -9.83 -3.31 2.10
N LYS A 32 -9.94 -4.61 2.31
CA LYS A 32 -9.33 -5.25 3.47
C LYS A 32 -7.81 -5.14 3.43
N ALA A 33 -7.21 -5.39 2.27
CA ALA A 33 -5.76 -5.33 2.10
C ALA A 33 -5.23 -3.94 2.41
N MET A 34 -5.83 -2.88 1.84
CA MET A 34 -5.38 -1.52 2.08
C MET A 34 -5.53 -1.13 3.55
N ALA A 35 -6.66 -1.45 4.17
CA ALA A 35 -6.87 -1.15 5.58
C ALA A 35 -5.86 -1.88 6.46
N THR A 36 -5.64 -3.16 6.20
CA THR A 36 -4.74 -4.00 6.99
C THR A 36 -3.29 -3.54 6.84
N GLU A 37 -2.83 -3.41 5.59
CA GLU A 37 -1.40 -3.16 5.34
C GLU A 37 -1.00 -1.72 5.64
N LEU A 38 -1.82 -0.73 5.31
CA LEU A 38 -1.53 0.66 5.68
C LEU A 38 -1.55 0.85 7.20
N SER A 39 -2.43 0.16 7.92
CA SER A 39 -2.45 0.21 9.38
C SER A 39 -1.16 -0.31 9.99
N LYS A 40 -0.55 -1.33 9.40
CA LYS A 40 0.73 -1.88 9.87
C LYS A 40 1.86 -0.87 9.83
N ILE A 41 1.84 0.04 8.88
CA ILE A 41 2.87 1.08 8.74
C ILE A 41 2.47 2.39 9.40
N GLY A 42 1.40 2.40 10.16
CA GLY A 42 1.01 3.52 11.01
C GLY A 42 -0.08 4.43 10.47
N ALA A 43 -0.72 4.11 9.36
CA ALA A 43 -1.84 4.88 8.86
C ALA A 43 -3.07 4.70 9.75
N ASP A 44 -3.88 5.74 9.86
CA ASP A 44 -5.14 5.69 10.58
C ASP A 44 -6.26 5.45 9.58
N ILE A 45 -6.61 4.19 9.40
CA ILE A 45 -7.55 3.76 8.38
C ILE A 45 -8.49 2.70 8.96
N LYS A 46 -9.78 2.86 8.69
CA LYS A 46 -10.80 1.93 9.14
C LYS A 46 -11.54 1.33 7.94
N GLU A 47 -11.67 0.02 7.94
CA GLU A 47 -12.42 -0.69 6.91
C GLU A 47 -13.92 -0.57 7.18
N LEU A 48 -14.68 -0.24 6.12
CA LEU A 48 -16.13 -0.29 6.11
C LEU A 48 -16.57 -1.44 5.21
N GLU A 49 -17.85 -1.77 5.24
CA GLU A 49 -18.40 -2.82 4.38
C GLU A 49 -18.17 -2.51 2.89
N ASP A 50 -18.38 -1.26 2.49
CA ASP A 50 -18.27 -0.81 1.09
C ASP A 50 -17.19 0.24 0.86
N GLY A 51 -16.25 0.41 1.79
CA GLY A 51 -15.25 1.45 1.63
C GLY A 51 -14.29 1.58 2.79
N LEU A 52 -13.75 2.78 2.96
CA LEU A 52 -12.73 3.09 3.95
C LEU A 52 -12.98 4.45 4.58
N ILE A 53 -12.64 4.59 5.85
CA ILE A 53 -12.50 5.90 6.50
C ILE A 53 -11.01 6.10 6.77
N ILE A 54 -10.45 7.18 6.25
CA ILE A 54 -9.03 7.46 6.34
C ILE A 54 -8.82 8.80 7.02
N LYS A 55 -8.09 8.78 8.14
CA LYS A 55 -7.67 10.00 8.81
C LYS A 55 -6.21 10.26 8.41
N GLY A 56 -5.97 11.40 7.79
CA GLY A 56 -4.65 11.74 7.31
C GLY A 56 -3.62 11.90 8.41
N LYS A 57 -2.40 11.45 8.14
CA LYS A 57 -1.25 11.62 9.01
C LYS A 57 -0.09 12.17 8.20
N TYR A 58 0.70 13.06 8.81
CA TYR A 58 1.83 13.68 8.14
C TYR A 58 2.92 12.68 7.75
N LYS A 59 3.21 11.72 8.64
CA LYS A 59 4.22 10.69 8.40
C LYS A 59 3.73 9.33 8.86
N LEU A 60 4.21 8.30 8.19
CA LEU A 60 3.99 6.91 8.53
C LEU A 60 5.26 6.33 9.14
N LYS A 61 5.13 5.24 9.89
CA LYS A 61 6.29 4.62 10.54
C LYS A 61 7.11 3.77 9.57
N GLY A 62 6.48 2.79 9.00
CA GLY A 62 7.12 1.72 8.26
C GLY A 62 6.87 0.38 8.93
N GLY A 63 7.42 -0.68 8.36
CA GLY A 63 7.26 -2.03 8.90
C GLY A 63 7.17 -3.08 7.82
N VAL A 64 6.65 -4.25 8.17
CA VAL A 64 6.50 -5.37 7.25
C VAL A 64 5.07 -5.44 6.75
N VAL A 65 4.90 -5.42 5.44
CA VAL A 65 3.58 -5.50 4.79
C VAL A 65 3.59 -6.63 3.76
N ASP A 66 2.40 -7.06 3.38
CA ASP A 66 2.21 -8.10 2.37
C ASP A 66 1.49 -7.52 1.16
N SER A 67 1.91 -7.92 -0.02
CA SER A 67 1.26 -7.50 -1.27
C SER A 67 -0.09 -8.16 -1.50
N TRP A 68 -0.44 -9.20 -0.74
CA TRP A 68 -1.64 -10.02 -0.98
C TRP A 68 -1.64 -10.62 -2.39
N ASN A 69 -0.45 -10.87 -2.93
CA ASN A 69 -0.27 -11.35 -4.30
C ASN A 69 -1.01 -10.47 -5.32
N ASP A 70 -1.15 -9.18 -5.02
CA ASP A 70 -1.82 -8.20 -5.85
C ASP A 70 -0.83 -7.11 -6.24
N HIS A 71 -0.63 -6.92 -7.55
CA HIS A 71 0.31 -5.94 -8.08
C HIS A 71 0.02 -4.52 -7.59
N ARG A 72 -1.25 -4.15 -7.45
CA ARG A 72 -1.63 -2.81 -7.01
C ARG A 72 -1.32 -2.56 -5.55
N ILE A 73 -1.49 -3.58 -4.71
CA ILE A 73 -1.15 -3.46 -3.29
C ILE A 73 0.36 -3.33 -3.13
N ALA A 74 1.14 -4.14 -3.86
CA ALA A 74 2.60 -4.04 -3.82
C ALA A 74 3.08 -2.64 -4.21
N MET A 75 2.57 -2.11 -5.32
CA MET A 75 2.94 -0.77 -5.79
C MET A 75 2.50 0.32 -4.83
N ALA A 76 1.30 0.20 -4.25
CA ALA A 76 0.80 1.17 -3.27
C ALA A 76 1.70 1.22 -2.04
N MET A 77 2.14 0.06 -1.54
CA MET A 77 3.03 0.01 -0.38
C MET A 77 4.41 0.61 -0.70
N ALA A 78 4.90 0.41 -1.90
CA ALA A 78 6.16 1.03 -2.34
C ALA A 78 6.06 2.56 -2.32
N ILE A 79 4.97 3.11 -2.84
CA ILE A 79 4.74 4.55 -2.83
C ILE A 79 4.58 5.06 -1.39
N ALA A 80 3.89 4.30 -0.53
CA ALA A 80 3.73 4.66 0.87
C ALA A 80 5.08 4.75 1.60
N SER A 81 6.05 3.93 1.21
CA SER A 81 7.36 3.90 1.86
C SER A 81 8.09 5.25 1.78
N ILE A 82 7.76 6.08 0.80
CA ILE A 82 8.36 7.40 0.63
C ILE A 82 8.04 8.31 1.83
N LYS A 83 6.88 8.13 2.44
CA LYS A 83 6.44 8.91 3.60
C LYS A 83 6.72 8.22 4.94
N CYS A 84 7.38 7.07 4.92
CA CYS A 84 7.73 6.35 6.14
C CYS A 84 9.06 6.83 6.71
N THR A 85 9.16 6.85 8.03
CA THR A 85 10.41 7.21 8.72
C THR A 85 11.37 6.03 8.82
N GLU A 86 10.85 4.81 8.66
CA GLU A 86 11.62 3.57 8.70
C GLU A 86 11.40 2.78 7.42
N PRO A 87 12.29 1.84 7.09
CA PRO A 87 12.11 1.01 5.89
C PRO A 87 10.82 0.20 5.92
N VAL A 88 10.25 -0.01 4.74
CA VAL A 88 9.09 -0.88 4.55
C VAL A 88 9.57 -2.15 3.85
N ILE A 89 9.26 -3.29 4.45
CA ILE A 89 9.56 -4.60 3.86
C ILE A 89 8.27 -5.11 3.23
N ILE A 90 8.30 -5.32 1.92
CA ILE A 90 7.14 -5.79 1.17
C ILE A 90 7.32 -7.26 0.84
N GLN A 91 6.50 -8.10 1.47
CA GLN A 91 6.49 -9.53 1.18
C GLN A 91 5.78 -9.78 -0.15
N ASN A 92 6.28 -10.76 -0.89
CA ASN A 92 5.77 -11.11 -2.21
C ASN A 92 5.76 -9.89 -3.15
N SER A 93 6.87 -9.18 -3.19
CA SER A 93 7.02 -7.96 -4.00
C SER A 93 6.96 -8.24 -5.50
N MET A 94 7.18 -9.48 -5.92
CA MET A 94 7.13 -9.88 -7.33
C MET A 94 5.70 -9.94 -7.89
N ALA A 95 4.69 -9.70 -7.05
CA ALA A 95 3.31 -9.57 -7.53
C ALA A 95 3.16 -8.49 -8.59
N VAL A 96 4.05 -7.49 -8.63
CA VAL A 96 4.06 -6.45 -9.66
C VAL A 96 4.22 -7.02 -11.07
N ASN A 97 4.83 -8.20 -11.21
CA ASN A 97 5.02 -8.83 -12.51
C ASN A 97 3.72 -9.13 -13.26
N LYS A 98 2.60 -9.15 -12.55
CA LYS A 98 1.29 -9.37 -13.17
C LYS A 98 0.86 -8.27 -14.13
N SER A 99 1.36 -7.04 -13.96
CA SER A 99 1.00 -5.93 -14.83
C SER A 99 2.16 -4.97 -15.09
N TYR A 100 3.17 -4.95 -14.24
CA TYR A 100 4.27 -3.98 -14.37
C TYR A 100 5.60 -4.63 -13.93
N PRO A 101 6.14 -5.54 -14.76
CA PRO A 101 7.37 -6.27 -14.40
C PRO A 101 8.57 -5.39 -14.07
N ASP A 102 8.66 -4.22 -14.69
CA ASP A 102 9.79 -3.30 -14.50
C ASP A 102 9.56 -2.28 -13.38
N PHE A 103 8.51 -2.44 -12.59
CA PHE A 103 8.14 -1.45 -11.57
C PHE A 103 9.31 -1.11 -10.64
N TRP A 104 9.97 -2.11 -10.09
CA TRP A 104 11.05 -1.88 -9.13
C TRP A 104 12.23 -1.17 -9.77
N LYS A 105 12.54 -1.52 -11.01
CA LYS A 105 13.59 -0.87 -11.79
C LYS A 105 13.27 0.61 -12.02
N ASP A 106 12.05 0.90 -12.42
CA ASP A 106 11.60 2.27 -12.67
C ASP A 106 11.48 3.07 -11.36
N PHE A 107 11.09 2.42 -10.28
CA PHE A 107 11.03 3.05 -8.96
C PHE A 107 12.41 3.55 -8.54
N GLU A 108 13.45 2.77 -8.75
CA GLU A 108 14.83 3.20 -8.49
C GLU A 108 15.25 4.36 -9.38
N LYS A 109 14.87 4.36 -10.64
CA LYS A 109 15.21 5.42 -11.58
C LYS A 109 14.67 6.78 -11.18
N VAL A 110 13.52 6.83 -10.52
CA VAL A 110 12.91 8.08 -10.06
C VAL A 110 13.33 8.45 -8.64
N GLY A 111 14.31 7.77 -8.08
CA GLY A 111 14.88 8.11 -6.79
C GLY A 111 14.53 7.19 -5.63
N GLY A 112 13.77 6.14 -5.86
CA GLY A 112 13.48 5.14 -4.83
C GLY A 112 14.73 4.34 -4.49
N ILE A 113 14.87 3.96 -3.23
CA ILE A 113 15.98 3.13 -2.77
C ILE A 113 15.43 1.73 -2.52
N ILE A 114 15.95 0.76 -3.26
CA ILE A 114 15.52 -0.63 -3.17
C ILE A 114 16.67 -1.51 -2.72
N ASP A 115 16.40 -2.32 -1.73
CA ASP A 115 17.33 -3.36 -1.28
C ASP A 115 16.60 -4.70 -1.41
N GLU A 116 17.09 -5.57 -2.26
CA GLU A 116 16.48 -6.87 -2.46
C GLU A 116 16.93 -7.82 -1.38
N TRP A 117 15.96 -8.31 -0.61
CA TRP A 117 16.22 -9.17 0.51
C TRP A 117 15.33 -10.41 0.44
N SER A 118 15.95 -11.55 0.62
CA SER A 118 15.27 -12.83 0.50
C SER A 118 15.42 -13.62 1.78
N MET A 119 14.37 -13.66 2.57
CA MET A 119 14.36 -14.48 3.79
C MET A 119 14.42 -15.96 3.47
N GLY A 120 15.28 -16.68 4.14
CA GLY A 120 15.32 -18.13 4.03
C GLY A 120 16.08 -18.65 2.81
N LYS A 121 16.80 -17.82 2.14
CA LYS A 121 17.71 -18.25 1.10
C LYS A 121 19.08 -18.52 1.66
#